data_3aa215faadb4587993c299fa1984fc03
#
_entry.id   3aa215faadb4587993c299fa1984fc03
#
_cell.length_a   1.000
_cell.length_b   1.000
_cell.length_c   1.000
_cell.angle_alpha   90.00
_cell.angle_beta   90.00
_cell.angle_gamma   90.00
#
_symmetry.space_group_name_H-M   'P 1'
#
loop_
_entity.id
_entity.type
_entity.pdbx_description
1 polymer ?
#
loop_
_entity_poly.entity_id
_entity_poly.type
_entity_poly.pdbx_seq_one_letter_code
_entity_poly.pdbx_strand_id
1 'polypeptide(L)'
;MNILYVDYGNVVSQHHMYQYYGDLYRELVKKATVHLYQGPFHSAKEIDNSNIDCIIFGLGYFTQTNPKVYQEISGLSDVSIPVVCMLHKPQTMLQEKIEFCKKN
;
A
#
# COMPACT_ATOMS: atom_id res chain seq x y z
N MET A 1 14.78 7.97 -6.68
CA MET A 1 13.99 6.76 -6.47
C MET A 1 12.52 7.08 -6.66
N ASN A 2 11.82 6.27 -7.41
CA ASN A 2 10.39 6.39 -7.65
C ASN A 2 9.65 5.32 -6.85
N ILE A 3 8.77 5.75 -5.96
CA ILE A 3 8.01 4.87 -5.07
C ILE A 3 6.52 4.97 -5.42
N LEU A 4 5.88 3.83 -5.60
CA LEU A 4 4.42 3.75 -5.63
C LEU A 4 3.94 3.49 -4.20
N TYR A 5 3.19 4.41 -3.65
CA TYR A 5 2.63 4.30 -2.31
C TYR A 5 1.14 4.02 -2.43
N VAL A 6 0.73 2.82 -2.05
CA VAL A 6 -0.66 2.37 -2.12
C VAL A 6 -1.28 2.49 -0.74
N ASP A 7 -2.33 3.27 -0.62
CA ASP A 7 -3.02 3.44 0.64
C ASP A 7 -4.52 3.58 0.42
N TYR A 8 -5.27 3.79 1.46
CA TYR A 8 -6.72 3.79 1.41
C TYR A 8 -7.28 5.05 2.04
N GLY A 9 -8.32 5.60 1.40
CA GLY A 9 -9.05 6.74 1.92
C GLY A 9 -8.18 7.98 2.10
N ASN A 10 -8.46 8.73 3.14
CA ASN A 10 -7.80 10.02 3.40
C ASN A 10 -6.73 9.92 4.48
N VAL A 11 -6.19 8.73 4.74
CA VAL A 11 -5.21 8.56 5.83
C VAL A 11 -3.92 9.33 5.61
N VAL A 12 -3.59 9.66 4.36
CA VAL A 12 -2.39 10.44 4.05
C VAL A 12 -2.67 11.92 3.81
N SER A 13 -3.93 12.36 3.98
CA SER A 13 -4.32 13.76 3.72
C SER A 13 -4.96 14.42 4.94
N GLN A 14 -6.22 14.75 4.90
CA GLN A 14 -6.83 15.65 5.87
C GLN A 14 -7.53 14.98 7.05
N HIS A 15 -7.55 13.65 7.09
CA HIS A 15 -8.19 12.90 8.15
C HIS A 15 -7.37 12.98 9.45
N HIS A 16 -8.03 12.80 10.61
CA HIS A 16 -7.33 12.78 11.90
C HIS A 16 -6.27 11.69 11.97
N MET A 17 -6.43 10.59 11.24
CA MET A 17 -5.46 9.51 11.15
C MET A 17 -4.19 9.91 10.40
N TYR A 18 -4.21 11.01 9.71
CA TYR A 18 -3.05 11.53 8.98
C TYR A 18 -1.83 11.69 9.89
N GLN A 19 -2.03 12.11 11.13
CA GLN A 19 -0.94 12.28 12.08
C GLN A 19 -0.28 10.95 12.45
N TYR A 20 -1.02 9.85 12.38
CA TYR A 20 -0.52 8.53 12.77
C TYR A 20 -0.03 7.72 11.58
N TYR A 21 -0.78 7.69 10.50
CA TYR A 21 -0.51 6.80 9.38
C TYR A 21 0.17 7.50 8.21
N GLY A 22 0.19 8.82 8.22
CA GLY A 22 0.81 9.60 7.17
C GLY A 22 2.28 9.92 7.37
N ASP A 23 2.87 9.57 8.51
CA ASP A 23 4.24 9.96 8.83
C ASP A 23 5.25 9.41 7.84
N LEU A 24 5.15 8.14 7.50
CA LEU A 24 6.03 7.53 6.52
C LEU A 24 5.90 8.22 5.16
N TYR A 25 4.68 8.44 4.72
CA TYR A 25 4.41 9.12 3.46
C TYR A 25 5.05 10.51 3.44
N ARG A 26 4.85 11.30 4.50
CA ARG A 26 5.40 12.66 4.59
C ARG A 26 6.91 12.68 4.52
N GLU A 27 7.56 11.72 5.18
CA GLU A 27 9.02 11.64 5.13
C GLU A 27 9.52 11.16 3.77
N LEU A 28 8.83 10.22 3.15
CA LEU A 28 9.22 9.72 1.83
C LEU A 28 9.15 10.79 0.75
N VAL A 29 8.12 11.66 0.78
CA VAL A 29 7.99 12.70 -0.24
C VAL A 29 9.11 13.74 -0.16
N LYS A 30 9.82 13.83 0.96
CA LYS A 30 10.97 14.71 1.11
C LYS A 30 12.24 14.13 0.48
N LYS A 31 12.30 12.81 0.27
CA LYS A 31 13.53 12.09 -0.10
C LYS A 31 13.42 11.34 -1.42
N ALA A 32 12.23 11.17 -1.95
CA ALA A 32 12.00 10.39 -3.15
C ALA A 32 10.81 10.96 -3.92
N THR A 33 10.66 10.53 -5.17
CA THR A 33 9.46 10.83 -5.95
C THR A 33 8.41 9.79 -5.59
N VAL A 34 7.34 10.22 -4.94
CA VAL A 34 6.28 9.31 -4.47
C VAL A 34 5.03 9.52 -5.29
N HIS A 35 4.54 8.42 -5.87
CA HIS A 35 3.28 8.36 -6.59
C HIS A 35 2.25 7.74 -5.68
N LEU A 36 1.26 8.52 -5.26
CA LEU A 36 0.21 8.04 -4.37
C LEU A 36 -0.93 7.41 -5.17
N TYR A 37 -1.29 6.19 -4.80
CA TYR A 37 -2.47 5.50 -5.31
C TYR A 37 -3.45 5.29 -4.15
N GLN A 38 -4.62 5.88 -4.25
CA GLN A 38 -5.65 5.79 -3.20
C GLN A 38 -6.82 4.95 -3.68
N GLY A 39 -7.27 4.07 -2.79
CA GLY A 39 -8.43 3.25 -3.05
C GLY A 39 -8.09 1.82 -3.44
N PRO A 40 -9.06 1.06 -3.93
CA PRO A 40 -8.83 -0.33 -4.26
C PRO A 40 -7.81 -0.48 -5.39
N PHE A 41 -6.86 -1.38 -5.17
CA PHE A 41 -5.82 -1.71 -6.13
C PHE A 41 -5.96 -3.18 -6.49
N HIS A 42 -6.42 -3.48 -7.69
CA HIS A 42 -6.80 -4.83 -8.08
C HIS A 42 -5.85 -5.48 -9.07
N SER A 43 -5.07 -4.69 -9.77
CA SER A 43 -4.16 -5.21 -10.78
C SER A 43 -2.93 -4.31 -10.91
N ALA A 44 -1.77 -4.94 -10.98
CA ALA A 44 -0.52 -4.24 -11.27
C ALA A 44 -0.51 -3.60 -12.66
N LYS A 45 -1.46 -3.97 -13.51
CA LYS A 45 -1.63 -3.39 -14.85
C LYS A 45 -2.37 -2.05 -14.82
N GLU A 46 -3.01 -1.70 -13.71
CA GLU A 46 -3.74 -0.44 -13.58
C GLU A 46 -2.83 0.78 -13.60
N ILE A 47 -1.56 0.56 -13.36
CA ILE A 47 -0.54 1.62 -13.31
C ILE A 47 0.64 1.21 -14.18
N ASP A 48 1.38 2.22 -14.64
CA ASP A 48 2.65 1.98 -15.34
C ASP A 48 3.76 1.76 -14.31
N ASN A 49 4.23 0.53 -14.21
CA ASN A 49 5.28 0.13 -13.27
C ASN A 49 6.69 0.32 -13.84
N SER A 50 6.85 0.77 -15.09
CA SER A 50 8.13 0.75 -15.78
C SER A 50 9.19 1.60 -15.10
N ASN A 51 8.79 2.65 -14.39
CA ASN A 51 9.70 3.58 -13.71
C ASN A 51 9.60 3.50 -12.19
N ILE A 52 8.92 2.50 -11.65
CA ILE A 52 8.76 2.35 -10.19
C ILE A 52 9.88 1.46 -9.66
N ASP A 53 10.54 1.92 -8.62
CA ASP A 53 11.65 1.21 -7.96
C ASP A 53 11.17 0.36 -6.79
N CYS A 54 10.05 0.73 -6.17
CA CYS A 54 9.53 0.04 -4.98
C CYS A 54 8.03 0.32 -4.86
N ILE A 55 7.28 -0.68 -4.41
CA ILE A 55 5.85 -0.53 -4.09
C ILE A 55 5.69 -0.67 -2.59
N ILE A 56 5.02 0.29 -1.95
CA ILE A 56 4.74 0.26 -0.51
C ILE A 56 3.24 0.28 -0.29
N PHE A 57 2.73 -0.72 0.42
CA PHE A 57 1.38 -0.71 0.94
C PHE A 57 1.42 -0.11 2.34
N GLY A 58 0.82 1.07 2.50
CA GLY A 58 0.92 1.86 3.72
C GLY A 58 0.09 1.32 4.88
N LEU A 59 0.27 1.94 6.05
CA LEU A 59 -0.45 1.53 7.26
C LEU A 59 -1.96 1.62 7.11
N GLY A 60 -2.46 2.64 6.42
CA GLY A 60 -3.90 2.81 6.19
C GLY A 60 -4.52 1.72 5.33
N TYR A 61 -3.73 1.11 4.45
CA TYR A 61 -4.20 -0.03 3.68
C TYR A 61 -4.57 -1.20 4.60
N PHE A 62 -3.79 -1.41 5.64
CA PHE A 62 -3.99 -2.52 6.58
C PHE A 62 -4.91 -2.17 7.76
N THR A 63 -5.58 -1.03 7.72
CA THR A 63 -6.66 -0.70 8.65
C THR A 63 -8.03 -1.10 8.13
N GLN A 64 -8.12 -1.52 6.88
CA GLN A 64 -9.39 -1.85 6.25
C GLN A 64 -9.99 -3.14 6.81
N THR A 65 -11.31 -3.16 6.94
CA THR A 65 -12.04 -4.30 7.50
C THR A 65 -12.82 -5.09 6.46
N ASN A 66 -12.78 -4.67 5.19
CA ASN A 66 -13.39 -5.41 4.10
C ASN A 66 -12.41 -6.47 3.58
N PRO A 67 -12.72 -7.77 3.67
CA PRO A 67 -11.79 -8.81 3.23
C PRO A 67 -11.43 -8.73 1.75
N LYS A 68 -12.25 -8.09 0.93
CA LYS A 68 -11.95 -7.91 -0.50
C LYS A 68 -10.72 -7.05 -0.75
N VAL A 69 -10.32 -6.22 0.22
CA VAL A 69 -9.10 -5.39 0.13
C VAL A 69 -7.86 -6.28 0.11
N TYR A 70 -7.91 -7.43 0.78
CA TYR A 70 -6.74 -8.30 0.97
C TYR A 70 -6.72 -9.49 0.01
N GLN A 71 -7.30 -9.32 -1.17
CA GLN A 71 -7.24 -10.32 -2.22
C GLN A 71 -5.95 -10.22 -3.02
N GLU A 72 -5.61 -11.27 -3.73
CA GLU A 72 -4.48 -11.27 -4.64
C GLU A 72 -4.63 -10.16 -5.68
N ILE A 73 -3.56 -9.41 -5.89
CA ILE A 73 -3.52 -8.36 -6.91
C ILE A 73 -2.91 -8.96 -8.16
N SER A 74 -3.66 -8.93 -9.25
CA SER A 74 -3.24 -9.54 -10.51
C SER A 74 -1.90 -8.97 -10.99
N GLY A 75 -0.95 -9.85 -11.22
CA GLY A 75 0.37 -9.50 -11.76
C GLY A 75 1.36 -8.94 -10.75
N LEU A 76 0.96 -8.71 -9.49
CA LEU A 76 1.87 -8.11 -8.51
C LEU A 76 3.01 -9.05 -8.15
N SER A 77 2.74 -10.34 -7.99
CA SER A 77 3.79 -11.32 -7.67
C SER A 77 4.82 -11.50 -8.79
N ASP A 78 4.51 -11.04 -9.99
CA ASP A 78 5.40 -11.15 -11.15
C ASP A 78 6.31 -9.94 -11.34
N VAL A 79 6.10 -8.86 -10.57
CA VAL A 79 6.98 -7.70 -10.66
C VAL A 79 8.33 -8.01 -10.02
N SER A 80 9.41 -7.49 -10.60
CA SER A 80 10.77 -7.74 -10.14
C SER A 80 11.24 -6.76 -9.06
N ILE A 81 10.44 -5.73 -8.77
CA ILE A 81 10.78 -4.72 -7.79
C ILE A 81 10.28 -5.11 -6.39
N PRO A 82 10.90 -4.60 -5.31
CA PRO A 82 10.46 -4.88 -3.95
C PRO A 82 9.04 -4.40 -3.68
N VAL A 83 8.29 -5.22 -2.94
CA VAL A 83 6.96 -4.88 -2.45
C VAL A 83 7.01 -4.93 -0.92
N VAL A 84 6.69 -3.82 -0.28
CA VAL A 84 6.74 -3.66 1.16
C VAL A 84 5.32 -3.50 1.70
N CYS A 85 4.98 -4.26 2.72
CA CYS A 85 3.67 -4.19 3.38
C CYS A 85 3.85 -3.69 4.81
N MET A 86 3.23 -2.55 5.12
CA MET A 86 3.26 -1.95 6.45
C MET A 86 2.09 -2.51 7.27
N LEU A 87 2.26 -3.74 7.78
CA LEU A 87 1.20 -4.42 8.54
C LEU A 87 0.82 -3.63 9.78
N HIS A 88 -0.49 -3.50 10.00
CA HIS A 88 -1.04 -2.74 11.11
C HIS A 88 -2.32 -3.40 11.61
N LYS A 89 -2.66 -3.20 12.88
CA LYS A 89 -3.83 -3.76 13.55
C LYS A 89 -3.93 -5.28 13.37
N PRO A 90 -2.96 -6.04 13.91
CA PRO A 90 -2.94 -7.49 13.74
C PRO A 90 -4.12 -8.21 14.40
N GLN A 91 -4.83 -7.55 15.32
CA GLN A 91 -6.01 -8.12 15.97
C GLN A 91 -7.21 -8.21 15.04
N THR A 92 -7.20 -7.54 13.88
CA THR A 92 -8.31 -7.57 12.91
C THR A 92 -7.83 -8.15 11.59
N MET A 93 -8.53 -9.19 11.13
CA MET A 93 -8.29 -9.80 9.81
C MET A 93 -6.84 -10.22 9.59
N LEU A 94 -6.21 -10.75 10.65
CA LEU A 94 -4.80 -11.15 10.58
C LEU A 94 -4.54 -12.18 9.48
N GLN A 95 -5.41 -13.18 9.39
CA GLN A 95 -5.25 -14.24 8.40
C GLN A 95 -5.29 -13.69 6.97
N GLU A 96 -6.26 -12.82 6.70
CA GLU A 96 -6.41 -12.19 5.38
C GLU A 96 -5.20 -11.33 5.04
N LYS A 97 -4.66 -10.59 6.01
CA LYS A 97 -3.48 -9.75 5.82
C LYS A 97 -2.23 -10.58 5.54
N ILE A 98 -2.05 -11.69 6.26
CA ILE A 98 -0.91 -12.60 6.05
C ILE A 98 -1.01 -13.25 4.67
N GLU A 99 -2.19 -13.72 4.28
CA GLU A 99 -2.39 -14.31 2.96
C GLU A 99 -2.15 -13.30 1.84
N PHE A 100 -2.57 -12.05 2.04
CA PHE A 100 -2.28 -10.96 1.10
C PHE A 100 -0.76 -10.83 0.89
N CYS A 101 0.02 -10.80 1.96
CA CYS A 101 1.47 -10.66 1.87
C CYS A 101 2.11 -11.86 1.18
N LYS A 102 1.59 -13.08 1.40
CA LYS A 102 2.13 -14.28 0.78
C LYS A 102 1.83 -14.36 -0.72
N LYS A 103 0.67 -13.86 -1.14
CA LYS A 103 0.24 -13.94 -2.55
C LYS A 103 0.82 -12.83 -3.41
N ASN A 104 1.21 -11.75 -2.80
CA ASN A 104 1.68 -10.56 -3.49
C ASN A 104 3.14 -10.27 -3.19
#